data_56a6d67ef7cf4f2b66c42aca58b664dc
#
_entry.id   56a6d67ef7cf4f2b66c42aca58b664dc
#
_cell.length_a   1.000
_cell.length_b   1.000
_cell.length_c   1.000
_cell.angle_alpha   90.00
_cell.angle_beta   90.00
_cell.angle_gamma   90.00
#
_symmetry.space_group_name_H-M   'P 1'
#
loop_
_entity.id
_entity.type
_entity.pdbx_description
1 polymer ?
#
loop_
_entity_poly.entity_id
_entity_poly.type
_entity_poly.pdbx_seq_one_letter_code
_entity_poly.pdbx_strand_id
1 'polypeptide(L)'
;MKNTGTLRIQTFAARQSAPVEGVTVTVQGDGFTLHRITDTTGSAADIPVEAPACTLSLDEDNTTRPYAIVSLTAAKPGYRTVRIEGIQIFAGQVTLAQPQMLPVTEEDRDIPNAPIIIPPHALFAGSGGSGPQPRENCTPRVLEQVVIPKNITVHLGKPAAAARNVTVSFRDYIANVASSEVYPTWPEQALRANIHCQISLALNRIYTEWYPSKGYTFNITNSTSYDQYYVHGRTVFEVMVRITDDIFNTYLRKRGTVNPYYSEYCDGKSVTCPGLKQWGTVTLANNGRSALQILRYYYGSSIEIVRTKNIRSIPQSYPGTPLRQGSRGAAVFTLQRQLNRITKDYPFLGKLTVDGVFGSRMAATVRAFQKQFNLTADGVVGRQTWYKISYIYVSVKDLAELTSEGETSTGTLSNGTWNGTVLSTGASGSAVEQVQFWLNTLAQYDSAIPSVKVDGVFGTATANAVRAFQRKYGLTVDGIVGQTTWKELYDEFLSIQSDNGTPNAYPGTPLREGSSGQNVRLVQFWLKIARTVYTSLESV
;
A
#
# COMPACT_ATOMS: atom_id res chain seq x y z
N MET A 1 19.53 39.14 -7.97
CA MET A 1 18.52 38.86 -6.93
C MET A 1 19.17 37.88 -5.93
N LYS A 2 19.08 38.19 -4.63
CA LYS A 2 19.55 37.22 -3.62
C LYS A 2 18.66 35.96 -3.74
N ASN A 3 19.27 34.79 -3.84
CA ASN A 3 18.54 33.52 -3.82
C ASN A 3 18.13 33.26 -2.38
N THR A 4 16.83 33.27 -2.09
CA THR A 4 16.29 33.04 -0.76
C THR A 4 15.29 31.89 -0.79
N GLY A 5 15.36 31.01 0.20
CA GLY A 5 14.30 30.09 0.56
C GLY A 5 13.61 30.55 1.85
N THR A 6 12.54 29.91 2.24
CA THR A 6 11.74 30.28 3.41
C THR A 6 11.70 29.13 4.40
N LEU A 7 11.98 29.43 5.67
CA LEU A 7 11.69 28.51 6.78
C LEU A 7 10.38 28.92 7.44
N ARG A 8 9.38 28.06 7.39
CA ARG A 8 8.09 28.23 8.05
C ARG A 8 8.01 27.30 9.26
N ILE A 9 7.65 27.85 10.41
CA ILE A 9 7.67 27.13 11.67
C ILE A 9 6.27 27.13 12.26
N GLN A 10 5.83 25.94 12.68
CA GLN A 10 4.58 25.77 13.39
C GLN A 10 4.74 24.72 14.50
N THR A 11 4.46 25.10 15.73
CA THR A 11 4.63 24.25 16.92
C THR A 11 3.32 23.62 17.34
N PHE A 12 3.36 22.31 17.63
CA PHE A 12 2.19 21.53 18.02
C PHE A 12 2.47 20.69 19.26
N ALA A 13 1.42 20.47 20.06
CA ALA A 13 1.34 19.36 21.00
C ALA A 13 0.52 18.24 20.39
N ALA A 14 0.61 17.03 20.96
CA ALA A 14 -0.27 15.90 20.63
C ALA A 14 -0.46 15.63 19.12
N ARG A 15 0.61 15.29 18.42
CA ARG A 15 0.59 14.86 17.01
C ARG A 15 -0.08 15.87 16.06
N GLN A 16 0.31 17.13 16.13
CA GLN A 16 -0.21 18.21 15.27
C GLN A 16 -1.69 18.60 15.52
N SER A 17 -2.30 18.10 16.58
CA SER A 17 -3.72 18.36 16.85
C SER A 17 -3.98 19.59 17.73
N ALA A 18 -2.96 20.11 18.39
CA ALA A 18 -3.08 21.28 19.24
C ALA A 18 -1.92 22.25 19.01
N PRO A 19 -2.15 23.46 18.49
CA PRO A 19 -1.11 24.46 18.34
C PRO A 19 -0.58 24.90 19.73
N VAL A 20 0.71 25.24 19.80
CA VAL A 20 1.33 25.72 21.04
C VAL A 20 1.79 27.15 20.85
N GLU A 21 1.06 28.09 21.45
CA GLU A 21 1.38 29.51 21.50
C GLU A 21 2.57 29.79 22.43
N GLY A 22 3.27 30.91 22.21
CA GLY A 22 4.29 31.43 23.11
C GLY A 22 5.56 30.57 23.20
N VAL A 23 5.84 29.75 22.18
CA VAL A 23 7.09 29.02 22.05
C VAL A 23 8.17 29.97 21.53
N THR A 24 9.26 30.12 22.27
CA THR A 24 10.45 30.81 21.79
C THR A 24 11.19 29.92 20.80
N VAL A 25 11.25 30.36 19.55
CA VAL A 25 11.96 29.69 18.47
C VAL A 25 13.22 30.44 18.15
N THR A 26 14.38 29.78 18.27
CA THR A 26 15.69 30.32 17.89
C THR A 26 16.16 29.58 16.65
N VAL A 27 16.43 30.33 15.57
CA VAL A 27 16.99 29.80 14.33
C VAL A 27 18.40 30.34 14.16
N GLN A 28 19.34 29.46 13.94
CA GLN A 28 20.76 29.77 13.73
C GLN A 28 21.18 29.28 12.34
N GLY A 29 21.80 30.15 11.58
CA GLY A 29 22.40 29.86 10.28
C GLY A 29 23.79 30.47 10.18
N ASP A 30 24.38 30.43 8.99
CA ASP A 30 25.68 31.02 8.72
C ASP A 30 25.60 32.53 8.88
N GLY A 31 26.29 33.06 9.91
CA GLY A 31 26.37 34.48 10.21
C GLY A 31 25.10 35.11 10.80
N PHE A 32 24.07 34.36 11.20
CA PHE A 32 22.89 34.94 11.85
C PHE A 32 22.29 34.07 12.94
N THR A 33 21.63 34.74 13.89
CA THR A 33 20.73 34.11 14.88
C THR A 33 19.47 34.97 14.94
N LEU A 34 18.31 34.33 14.82
CA LEU A 34 17.00 34.98 14.86
C LEU A 34 16.13 34.32 15.95
N HIS A 35 15.38 35.15 16.66
CA HIS A 35 14.40 34.73 17.64
C HIS A 35 13.00 35.09 17.17
N ARG A 36 12.05 34.19 17.36
CA ARG A 36 10.62 34.38 17.08
C ARG A 36 9.80 33.77 18.22
N ILE A 37 8.59 34.23 18.36
CA ILE A 37 7.62 33.67 19.31
C ILE A 37 6.41 33.22 18.49
N THR A 38 5.90 32.04 18.79
CA THR A 38 4.72 31.52 18.10
C THR A 38 3.44 32.16 18.62
N ASP A 39 2.51 32.43 17.71
CA ASP A 39 1.19 32.99 17.96
C ASP A 39 0.18 31.92 18.43
N THR A 40 -1.09 32.32 18.57
CA THR A 40 -2.21 31.45 19.00
C THR A 40 -2.45 30.25 18.07
N THR A 41 -1.98 30.30 16.83
CA THR A 41 -2.01 29.18 15.86
C THR A 41 -0.78 28.28 15.96
N GLY A 42 0.14 28.57 16.88
CA GLY A 42 1.43 27.92 16.99
C GLY A 42 2.42 28.29 15.90
N SER A 43 2.10 29.30 15.09
CA SER A 43 2.94 29.73 13.95
C SER A 43 3.88 30.85 14.35
N ALA A 44 5.10 30.81 13.83
CA ALA A 44 6.02 31.94 13.85
C ALA A 44 6.05 32.61 12.46
N ALA A 45 6.40 33.89 12.42
CA ALA A 45 6.58 34.60 11.14
C ALA A 45 7.63 33.87 10.27
N ASP A 46 7.33 33.76 8.98
CA ASP A 46 8.22 33.13 7.99
C ASP A 46 9.63 33.76 8.03
N ILE A 47 10.66 32.96 7.98
CA ILE A 47 12.07 33.38 8.05
C ILE A 47 12.69 33.17 6.67
N PRO A 48 13.01 34.27 5.95
CA PRO A 48 13.81 34.19 4.73
C PRO A 48 15.25 33.82 5.05
N VAL A 49 15.82 32.86 4.33
CA VAL A 49 17.20 32.40 4.49
C VAL A 49 17.89 32.48 3.14
N GLU A 50 19.06 33.10 3.08
CA GLU A 50 19.88 33.08 1.86
C GLU A 50 20.30 31.63 1.55
N ALA A 51 20.14 31.21 0.30
CA ALA A 51 20.43 29.87 -0.15
C ALA A 51 21.18 29.88 -1.48
N PRO A 52 21.95 28.85 -1.82
CA PRO A 52 22.58 28.73 -3.13
C PRO A 52 21.56 28.78 -4.28
N ALA A 53 22.03 29.15 -5.47
CA ALA A 53 21.16 29.25 -6.64
C ALA A 53 20.43 27.91 -6.93
N CYS A 54 19.15 27.98 -7.29
CA CYS A 54 18.36 26.79 -7.59
C CYS A 54 18.91 25.97 -8.77
N THR A 55 19.67 26.61 -9.67
CA THR A 55 20.36 25.93 -10.79
C THR A 55 21.30 24.82 -10.33
N LEU A 56 21.92 24.98 -9.15
CA LEU A 56 22.80 23.93 -8.60
C LEU A 56 22.06 22.64 -8.26
N SER A 57 20.78 22.70 -7.96
CA SER A 57 19.95 21.52 -7.68
C SER A 57 19.30 20.92 -8.93
N LEU A 58 19.47 21.55 -10.07
CA LEU A 58 19.02 21.08 -11.39
C LEU A 58 20.17 20.48 -12.22
N ASP A 59 21.40 20.62 -11.78
CA ASP A 59 22.59 20.12 -12.42
C ASP A 59 23.03 18.82 -11.75
N GLU A 60 22.96 17.70 -12.49
CA GLU A 60 23.34 16.39 -11.96
C GLU A 60 24.85 16.25 -11.71
N ASP A 61 25.68 17.07 -12.36
CA ASP A 61 27.14 17.10 -12.21
C ASP A 61 27.63 18.07 -11.13
N ASN A 62 26.69 18.78 -10.48
CA ASN A 62 27.03 19.70 -9.42
C ASN A 62 27.63 18.99 -8.20
N THR A 63 28.81 19.43 -7.80
CA THR A 63 29.51 18.97 -6.58
C THR A 63 29.37 19.92 -5.41
N THR A 64 28.73 21.07 -5.61
CA THR A 64 28.51 22.08 -4.58
C THR A 64 27.16 21.84 -3.91
N ARG A 65 27.11 21.96 -2.57
CA ARG A 65 25.86 21.80 -1.84
C ARG A 65 24.80 22.81 -2.32
N PRO A 66 23.64 22.36 -2.84
CA PRO A 66 22.65 23.23 -3.47
C PRO A 66 21.63 23.83 -2.50
N TYR A 67 21.89 23.80 -1.20
CA TYR A 67 21.02 24.33 -0.14
C TYR A 67 21.82 24.93 1.01
N ALA A 68 21.22 25.87 1.72
CA ALA A 68 21.73 26.36 2.99
C ALA A 68 21.32 25.42 4.13
N ILE A 69 22.05 25.47 5.24
CA ILE A 69 21.74 24.71 6.45
C ILE A 69 21.46 25.70 7.59
N VAL A 70 20.39 25.43 8.33
CA VAL A 70 20.10 26.13 9.58
C VAL A 70 19.77 25.11 10.67
N SER A 71 19.87 25.53 11.93
CA SER A 71 19.37 24.80 13.09
C SER A 71 18.22 25.54 13.75
N LEU A 72 17.35 24.83 14.43
CA LEU A 72 16.20 25.35 15.14
C LEU A 72 16.15 24.82 16.57
N THR A 73 15.93 25.72 17.52
CA THR A 73 15.61 25.36 18.90
C THR A 73 14.24 25.95 19.24
N ALA A 74 13.30 25.11 19.67
CA ALA A 74 11.98 25.52 20.14
C ALA A 74 11.88 25.22 21.65
N ALA A 75 11.62 26.25 22.45
CA ALA A 75 11.59 26.18 23.90
C ALA A 75 10.39 26.95 24.48
N LYS A 76 9.75 26.34 25.48
CA LYS A 76 8.69 26.95 26.27
C LYS A 76 8.70 26.36 27.69
N PRO A 77 8.56 27.16 28.77
CA PRO A 77 8.43 26.64 30.12
C PRO A 77 7.32 25.58 30.21
N GLY A 78 7.60 24.47 30.91
CA GLY A 78 6.67 23.34 31.02
C GLY A 78 6.65 22.37 29.84
N TYR A 79 7.46 22.61 28.81
CA TYR A 79 7.61 21.74 27.66
C TYR A 79 9.07 21.32 27.46
N ARG A 80 9.28 20.15 26.88
CA ARG A 80 10.62 19.70 26.46
C ARG A 80 11.13 20.58 25.32
N THR A 81 12.36 21.04 25.44
CA THR A 81 13.02 21.77 24.35
C THR A 81 13.26 20.84 23.16
N VAL A 82 12.84 21.25 21.98
CA VAL A 82 13.10 20.52 20.74
C VAL A 82 14.23 21.21 19.98
N ARG A 83 15.24 20.44 19.57
CA ARG A 83 16.34 20.91 18.71
C ARG A 83 16.32 20.12 17.41
N ILE A 84 16.42 20.85 16.30
CA ILE A 84 16.51 20.26 14.95
C ILE A 84 17.75 20.86 14.29
N GLU A 85 18.68 20.03 13.90
CA GLU A 85 19.93 20.39 13.25
C GLU A 85 19.94 19.88 11.79
N GLY A 86 20.64 20.60 10.90
CA GLY A 86 20.75 20.19 9.51
C GLY A 86 19.54 20.52 8.64
N ILE A 87 18.69 21.47 9.03
CA ILE A 87 17.51 21.90 8.24
C ILE A 87 17.98 22.48 6.91
N GLN A 88 17.50 21.91 5.82
CA GLN A 88 17.90 22.25 4.46
C GLN A 88 16.95 23.30 3.88
N ILE A 89 17.51 24.39 3.37
CA ILE A 89 16.77 25.50 2.77
C ILE A 89 17.20 25.68 1.31
N PHE A 90 16.27 25.46 0.39
CA PHE A 90 16.48 25.64 -1.04
C PHE A 90 15.92 26.99 -1.51
N ALA A 91 16.62 27.65 -2.44
CA ALA A 91 16.15 28.89 -3.05
C ALA A 91 14.77 28.72 -3.71
N GLY A 92 13.86 29.64 -3.42
CA GLY A 92 12.50 29.64 -3.95
C GLY A 92 11.56 28.60 -3.35
N GLN A 93 12.00 27.83 -2.35
CA GLN A 93 11.21 26.77 -1.73
C GLN A 93 10.87 27.11 -0.27
N VAL A 94 9.76 26.56 0.21
CA VAL A 94 9.35 26.65 1.61
C VAL A 94 9.68 25.33 2.31
N THR A 95 10.48 25.41 3.37
CA THR A 95 10.76 24.31 4.29
C THR A 95 9.85 24.44 5.51
N LEU A 96 9.08 23.39 5.80
CA LEU A 96 8.17 23.31 6.94
C LEU A 96 8.88 22.66 8.12
N ALA A 97 9.04 23.38 9.23
CA ALA A 97 9.51 22.85 10.51
C ALA A 97 8.33 22.77 11.48
N GLN A 98 8.03 21.57 11.94
CA GLN A 98 6.89 21.28 12.81
C GLN A 98 7.34 20.60 14.11
N PRO A 99 8.09 21.30 14.98
CA PRO A 99 8.55 20.72 16.24
C PRO A 99 7.37 20.36 17.14
N GLN A 100 7.36 19.09 17.57
CA GLN A 100 6.35 18.58 18.50
C GLN A 100 6.76 18.93 19.93
N MET A 101 6.01 19.82 20.55
CA MET A 101 6.20 20.26 21.92
C MET A 101 5.53 19.26 22.88
N LEU A 102 6.33 18.51 23.63
CA LEU A 102 5.84 17.57 24.65
C LEU A 102 5.91 18.23 26.02
N PRO A 103 4.82 18.19 26.84
CA PRO A 103 4.89 18.62 28.23
C PRO A 103 5.97 17.87 29.00
N VAL A 104 6.65 18.53 29.93
CA VAL A 104 7.60 17.90 30.84
C VAL A 104 6.80 17.18 31.94
N THR A 105 7.03 15.89 32.12
CA THR A 105 6.51 15.12 33.26
C THR A 105 7.60 14.96 34.33
N GLU A 106 7.24 14.59 35.54
CA GLU A 106 8.25 14.38 36.60
C GLU A 106 9.25 13.26 36.27
N GLU A 107 8.79 12.23 35.55
CA GLU A 107 9.61 11.12 35.06
C GLU A 107 10.60 11.53 33.97
N ASP A 108 10.36 12.66 33.32
CA ASP A 108 11.11 13.12 32.15
C ASP A 108 12.19 14.17 32.45
N ARG A 109 12.32 14.61 33.72
CA ARG A 109 13.23 15.71 34.13
C ARG A 109 14.69 15.46 33.81
N ASP A 110 15.10 14.19 33.85
CA ASP A 110 16.51 13.78 33.71
C ASP A 110 16.83 13.17 32.32
N ILE A 111 15.86 13.14 31.38
CA ILE A 111 16.12 12.61 30.04
C ILE A 111 16.68 13.73 29.15
N PRO A 112 17.93 13.62 28.69
CA PRO A 112 18.51 14.62 27.79
C PRO A 112 17.73 14.68 26.46
N ASN A 113 17.38 15.88 26.04
CA ASN A 113 16.78 16.11 24.74
C ASN A 113 17.84 15.95 23.64
N ALA A 114 17.96 14.74 23.09
CA ALA A 114 18.81 14.53 21.92
C ALA A 114 18.26 15.35 20.72
N PRO A 115 19.13 16.07 20.00
CA PRO A 115 18.70 16.82 18.83
C PRO A 115 18.21 15.86 17.73
N ILE A 116 17.22 16.32 16.97
CA ILE A 116 16.83 15.69 15.70
C ILE A 116 17.87 16.13 14.68
N ILE A 117 18.67 15.19 14.19
CA ILE A 117 19.71 15.48 13.19
C ILE A 117 19.18 15.11 11.82
N ILE A 118 19.09 16.10 10.92
CA ILE A 118 18.79 15.89 9.51
C ILE A 118 20.13 15.71 8.79
N PRO A 119 20.43 14.51 8.26
CA PRO A 119 21.67 14.28 7.54
C PRO A 119 21.69 15.04 6.21
N PRO A 120 22.85 15.13 5.53
CA PRO A 120 22.92 15.67 4.18
C PRO A 120 21.89 15.02 3.27
N HIS A 121 21.35 15.79 2.33
CA HIS A 121 20.35 15.29 1.38
C HIS A 121 20.91 14.10 0.57
N ALA A 122 20.09 13.07 0.32
CA ALA A 122 20.50 11.82 -0.30
C ALA A 122 21.25 12.01 -1.63
N LEU A 123 20.73 12.86 -2.51
CA LEU A 123 21.36 13.17 -3.79
C LEU A 123 22.72 13.87 -3.67
N PHE A 124 22.94 14.66 -2.61
CA PHE A 124 24.21 15.31 -2.35
C PHE A 124 25.23 14.36 -1.69
N ALA A 125 24.75 13.49 -0.81
CA ALA A 125 25.58 12.49 -0.11
C ALA A 125 25.91 11.26 -0.97
N GLY A 126 25.35 11.15 -2.18
CA GLY A 126 25.52 9.97 -3.04
C GLY A 126 24.80 8.71 -2.54
N SER A 127 23.81 8.88 -1.66
CA SER A 127 23.04 7.78 -1.05
C SER A 127 21.57 7.75 -1.54
N GLY A 128 21.28 8.44 -2.65
CA GLY A 128 19.93 8.60 -3.18
C GLY A 128 19.42 7.34 -3.88
N GLY A 129 18.27 6.89 -3.44
CA GLY A 129 17.52 5.78 -4.03
C GLY A 129 17.63 4.46 -3.26
N SER A 130 16.60 3.65 -3.40
CA SER A 130 16.69 2.24 -3.03
C SER A 130 17.67 1.56 -4.00
N GLY A 131 18.89 1.34 -3.55
CA GLY A 131 19.88 0.55 -4.29
C GLY A 131 19.32 -0.83 -4.64
N PRO A 132 19.96 -1.57 -5.57
CA PRO A 132 19.53 -2.91 -5.90
C PRO A 132 19.46 -3.72 -4.61
N GLN A 133 18.25 -4.10 -4.25
CA GLN A 133 18.01 -4.97 -3.11
C GLN A 133 18.80 -6.24 -3.35
N PRO A 134 19.57 -6.74 -2.38
CA PRO A 134 20.09 -8.09 -2.47
C PRO A 134 18.88 -8.99 -2.76
N ARG A 135 18.98 -9.77 -3.82
CA ARG A 135 17.96 -10.76 -4.15
C ARG A 135 17.92 -11.83 -3.04
N GLU A 136 17.34 -11.47 -1.90
CA GLU A 136 16.87 -12.47 -0.98
C GLU A 136 15.64 -13.09 -1.63
N ASN A 137 15.79 -14.30 -2.13
CA ASN A 137 14.76 -15.14 -2.71
C ASN A 137 13.63 -15.42 -1.75
N CYS A 138 12.82 -14.37 -1.37
CA CYS A 138 11.83 -14.64 -0.35
C CYS A 138 10.82 -13.54 -0.14
N THR A 139 9.59 -13.74 -0.54
CA THR A 139 8.54 -12.77 -0.30
C THR A 139 7.18 -13.30 0.07
N PRO A 140 6.44 -12.53 0.84
CA PRO A 140 5.21 -12.93 1.49
C PRO A 140 3.94 -12.52 0.79
N ARG A 141 2.83 -12.86 1.41
CA ARG A 141 1.49 -12.87 0.91
C ARG A 141 0.93 -11.53 0.43
N VAL A 142 0.05 -11.65 -0.53
CA VAL A 142 -0.82 -10.65 -1.11
C VAL A 142 -2.06 -10.45 -0.25
N LEU A 143 -2.35 -9.21 0.13
CA LEU A 143 -3.65 -8.82 0.65
C LEU A 143 -4.70 -8.95 -0.47
N GLU A 144 -5.96 -9.21 -0.13
CA GLU A 144 -7.04 -9.35 -1.12
C GLU A 144 -7.26 -8.06 -1.93
N GLN A 145 -7.02 -6.91 -1.32
CA GLN A 145 -7.19 -5.60 -1.93
C GLN A 145 -6.03 -4.68 -1.58
N VAL A 146 -5.71 -3.76 -2.49
CA VAL A 146 -4.76 -2.69 -2.21
C VAL A 146 -5.40 -1.71 -1.24
N VAL A 147 -4.70 -1.46 -0.14
CA VAL A 147 -5.10 -0.53 0.93
C VAL A 147 -4.12 0.61 0.98
N ILE A 148 -4.63 1.84 0.99
CA ILE A 148 -3.85 3.00 1.40
C ILE A 148 -3.90 3.05 2.93
N PRO A 149 -2.78 2.84 3.62
CA PRO A 149 -2.79 2.80 5.07
C PRO A 149 -3.01 4.21 5.64
N LYS A 150 -3.78 4.32 6.73
CA LYS A 150 -3.83 5.57 7.50
C LYS A 150 -2.48 5.88 8.12
N ASN A 151 -1.85 4.85 8.68
CA ASN A 151 -0.54 4.92 9.32
C ASN A 151 0.36 3.80 8.80
N ILE A 152 1.66 4.04 8.83
CA ILE A 152 2.71 3.08 8.49
C ILE A 152 3.71 2.99 9.65
N THR A 153 4.18 1.79 9.98
CA THR A 153 5.22 1.58 10.99
C THR A 153 6.56 1.40 10.31
N VAL A 154 7.49 2.32 10.62
CA VAL A 154 8.84 2.37 10.06
C VAL A 154 9.84 1.87 11.10
N HIS A 155 10.70 0.94 10.73
CA HIS A 155 11.84 0.50 11.53
C HIS A 155 13.05 1.39 11.23
N LEU A 156 13.64 2.00 12.27
CA LEU A 156 14.73 2.97 12.12
C LEU A 156 16.09 2.29 12.04
N GLY A 157 16.25 1.34 11.13
CA GLY A 157 17.48 0.58 10.92
C GLY A 157 17.33 -0.49 9.85
N LYS A 158 18.38 -1.31 9.69
CA LYS A 158 18.29 -2.54 8.87
C LYS A 158 17.31 -3.52 9.53
N PRO A 159 16.64 -4.41 8.78
CA PRO A 159 15.57 -5.25 9.33
C PRO A 159 15.91 -6.01 10.61
N ALA A 160 17.13 -6.54 10.72
CA ALA A 160 17.60 -7.29 11.88
C ALA A 160 18.28 -6.43 12.96
N ALA A 161 18.36 -5.12 12.78
CA ALA A 161 19.00 -4.25 13.76
C ALA A 161 18.11 -4.08 15.00
N ALA A 162 18.74 -3.95 16.17
CA ALA A 162 18.05 -3.54 17.39
C ALA A 162 17.76 -2.02 17.32
N ALA A 163 16.69 -1.65 16.62
CA ALA A 163 16.31 -0.27 16.41
C ALA A 163 14.82 -0.04 16.73
N ARG A 164 14.46 1.21 16.95
CA ARG A 164 13.10 1.61 17.32
C ARG A 164 12.16 1.57 16.11
N ASN A 165 10.93 1.12 16.35
CA ASN A 165 9.81 1.28 15.42
C ASN A 165 9.07 2.58 15.71
N VAL A 166 8.73 3.33 14.68
CA VAL A 166 7.90 4.54 14.78
C VAL A 166 6.70 4.42 13.86
N THR A 167 5.53 4.83 14.35
CA THR A 167 4.30 4.84 13.55
C THR A 167 3.94 6.27 13.21
N VAL A 168 3.81 6.55 11.92
CA VAL A 168 3.50 7.87 11.38
C VAL A 168 2.34 7.78 10.39
N SER A 169 1.71 8.91 10.05
CA SER A 169 0.72 8.91 8.97
C SER A 169 1.37 8.52 7.65
N PHE A 170 0.64 7.85 6.77
CA PHE A 170 1.19 7.44 5.47
C PHE A 170 1.57 8.66 4.61
N ARG A 171 0.80 9.74 4.70
CA ARG A 171 1.11 11.00 4.00
C ARG A 171 2.42 11.60 4.50
N ASP A 172 2.58 11.71 5.83
CA ASP A 172 3.81 12.24 6.42
C ASP A 172 5.02 11.37 6.06
N TYR A 173 4.83 10.05 6.03
CA TYR A 173 5.87 9.13 5.58
C TYR A 173 6.31 9.43 4.15
N ILE A 174 5.37 9.53 3.21
CA ILE A 174 5.70 9.78 1.80
C ILE A 174 6.30 11.19 1.60
N ALA A 175 5.74 12.22 2.23
CA ALA A 175 6.31 13.57 2.16
C ALA A 175 7.73 13.65 2.73
N ASN A 176 8.02 12.90 3.79
CA ASN A 176 9.33 12.76 4.39
C ASN A 176 10.32 12.07 3.43
N VAL A 177 9.95 10.93 2.88
CA VAL A 177 10.77 10.20 1.89
C VAL A 177 11.05 11.08 0.67
N ALA A 178 10.03 11.71 0.11
CA ALA A 178 10.19 12.62 -1.03
C ALA A 178 11.16 13.76 -0.72
N SER A 179 11.03 14.37 0.48
CA SER A 179 11.92 15.44 0.93
C SER A 179 13.34 14.95 1.24
N SER A 180 13.54 13.64 1.41
CA SER A 180 14.86 13.04 1.67
C SER A 180 15.59 12.64 0.40
N GLU A 181 14.85 12.26 -0.64
CA GLU A 181 15.40 11.57 -1.81
C GLU A 181 15.48 12.43 -3.07
N VAL A 182 14.60 13.42 -3.25
CA VAL A 182 14.59 14.27 -4.44
C VAL A 182 14.54 15.76 -4.09
N TYR A 183 15.19 16.60 -4.89
CA TYR A 183 15.24 18.04 -4.61
C TYR A 183 13.89 18.72 -4.89
N PRO A 184 13.42 19.60 -4.00
CA PRO A 184 12.13 20.27 -4.12
C PRO A 184 12.05 21.25 -5.29
N THR A 185 13.19 21.59 -5.88
CA THR A 185 13.35 22.52 -7.01
C THR A 185 13.12 21.86 -8.38
N TRP A 186 13.01 20.53 -8.41
CA TRP A 186 12.82 19.79 -9.66
C TRP A 186 11.47 20.08 -10.32
N PRO A 187 11.35 19.92 -11.65
CA PRO A 187 10.09 20.08 -12.34
C PRO A 187 8.99 19.21 -11.72
N GLU A 188 7.77 19.75 -11.64
CA GLU A 188 6.66 19.08 -10.95
C GLU A 188 6.39 17.66 -11.50
N GLN A 189 6.52 17.45 -12.83
CA GLN A 189 6.29 16.12 -13.42
C GLN A 189 7.36 15.12 -12.99
N ALA A 190 8.61 15.54 -12.77
CA ALA A 190 9.65 14.72 -12.20
C ALA A 190 9.35 14.37 -10.74
N LEU A 191 8.95 15.35 -9.92
CA LEU A 191 8.55 15.12 -8.54
C LEU A 191 7.38 14.14 -8.45
N ARG A 192 6.34 14.34 -9.25
CA ARG A 192 5.17 13.44 -9.30
C ARG A 192 5.56 12.01 -9.68
N ALA A 193 6.43 11.83 -10.67
CA ALA A 193 6.90 10.50 -11.09
C ALA A 193 7.63 9.78 -9.95
N ASN A 194 8.55 10.48 -9.27
CA ASN A 194 9.29 9.93 -8.13
C ASN A 194 8.36 9.58 -6.96
N ILE A 195 7.43 10.48 -6.59
CA ILE A 195 6.50 10.25 -5.48
C ILE A 195 5.55 9.08 -5.80
N HIS A 196 5.09 8.91 -7.04
CA HIS A 196 4.33 7.71 -7.43
C HIS A 196 5.14 6.42 -7.24
N CYS A 197 6.44 6.42 -7.53
CA CYS A 197 7.30 5.28 -7.26
C CYS A 197 7.42 5.00 -5.76
N GLN A 198 7.64 6.04 -4.96
CA GLN A 198 7.76 5.92 -3.51
C GLN A 198 6.48 5.36 -2.88
N ILE A 199 5.30 5.85 -3.30
CA ILE A 199 4.00 5.34 -2.88
C ILE A 199 3.86 3.86 -3.27
N SER A 200 4.14 3.50 -4.52
CA SER A 200 3.93 2.14 -5.01
C SER A 200 4.85 1.13 -4.37
N LEU A 201 6.13 1.48 -4.12
CA LEU A 201 7.06 0.63 -3.40
C LEU A 201 6.58 0.36 -1.97
N ALA A 202 6.18 1.41 -1.24
CA ALA A 202 5.68 1.27 0.12
C ALA A 202 4.39 0.42 0.16
N LEU A 203 3.47 0.64 -0.78
CA LEU A 203 2.25 -0.15 -0.89
C LEU A 203 2.52 -1.60 -1.32
N ASN A 204 3.53 -1.86 -2.13
CA ASN A 204 3.94 -3.23 -2.46
C ASN A 204 4.44 -3.97 -1.21
N ARG A 205 5.26 -3.32 -0.37
CA ARG A 205 5.72 -3.88 0.92
C ARG A 205 4.55 -4.22 1.84
N ILE A 206 3.53 -3.36 1.89
CA ILE A 206 2.31 -3.57 2.69
C ILE A 206 1.45 -4.67 2.07
N TYR A 207 1.19 -4.61 0.77
CA TYR A 207 0.34 -5.56 0.06
C TYR A 207 0.89 -6.99 0.11
N THR A 208 2.19 -7.13 0.02
CA THR A 208 2.88 -8.42 0.12
C THR A 208 3.14 -8.84 1.56
N GLU A 209 2.81 -8.03 2.56
CA GLU A 209 3.17 -8.25 3.97
C GLU A 209 4.66 -8.62 4.13
N TRP A 210 5.54 -7.93 3.39
CA TRP A 210 6.97 -8.26 3.28
C TRP A 210 7.65 -8.52 4.61
N TYR A 211 7.55 -7.59 5.55
CA TYR A 211 8.16 -7.70 6.87
C TYR A 211 7.35 -8.54 7.87
N PRO A 212 6.02 -8.36 7.99
CA PRO A 212 5.19 -9.20 8.86
C PRO A 212 5.33 -10.69 8.60
N SER A 213 5.52 -11.11 7.36
CA SER A 213 5.71 -12.51 7.01
C SER A 213 7.04 -13.11 7.44
N LYS A 214 8.04 -12.26 7.61
CA LYS A 214 9.35 -12.61 8.16
C LYS A 214 9.37 -12.57 9.69
N GLY A 215 8.22 -12.28 10.34
CA GLY A 215 8.08 -12.21 11.79
C GLY A 215 8.31 -10.82 12.38
N TYR A 216 8.55 -9.81 11.58
CA TYR A 216 8.73 -8.44 12.05
C TYR A 216 7.41 -7.74 12.35
N THR A 217 7.45 -6.70 13.19
CA THR A 217 6.27 -5.94 13.66
C THR A 217 6.17 -4.56 12.99
N PHE A 218 6.90 -4.33 11.92
CA PHE A 218 6.90 -3.09 11.14
C PHE A 218 6.54 -3.37 9.68
N ASN A 219 6.26 -2.30 8.93
CA ASN A 219 5.84 -2.39 7.53
C ASN A 219 6.97 -2.12 6.55
N ILE A 220 7.92 -1.26 6.94
CA ILE A 220 9.01 -0.78 6.09
C ILE A 220 10.20 -0.35 6.95
N THR A 221 11.39 -0.29 6.38
CA THR A 221 12.59 0.25 7.05
C THR A 221 12.93 1.64 6.54
N ASN A 222 13.81 2.36 7.26
CA ASN A 222 14.40 3.60 6.77
C ASN A 222 15.77 3.39 6.07
N SER A 223 16.13 2.15 5.80
CA SER A 223 17.41 1.80 5.19
C SER A 223 17.27 1.77 3.66
N THR A 224 18.03 2.61 2.96
CA THR A 224 18.08 2.65 1.49
C THR A 224 18.58 1.36 0.86
N SER A 225 19.29 0.51 1.62
CA SER A 225 19.68 -0.84 1.17
C SER A 225 18.51 -1.83 1.16
N TYR A 226 17.38 -1.51 1.76
CA TYR A 226 16.20 -2.37 1.87
C TYR A 226 14.93 -1.73 1.33
N ASP A 227 14.74 -0.43 1.60
CA ASP A 227 13.53 0.29 1.23
C ASP A 227 13.84 1.74 0.85
N GLN A 228 13.37 2.73 1.60
CA GLN A 228 13.36 4.13 1.24
C GLN A 228 14.06 5.00 2.29
N TYR A 229 14.59 6.13 1.86
CA TYR A 229 15.31 7.03 2.76
C TYR A 229 14.35 7.88 3.58
N TYR A 230 13.88 7.30 4.69
CA TYR A 230 13.07 8.00 5.67
C TYR A 230 13.95 8.54 6.81
N VAL A 231 13.85 9.83 7.12
CA VAL A 231 14.59 10.50 8.22
C VAL A 231 13.59 10.95 9.29
N HIS A 232 13.56 10.24 10.41
CA HIS A 232 12.59 10.50 11.46
C HIS A 232 12.74 11.91 12.06
N GLY A 233 11.63 12.67 12.07
CA GLY A 233 11.57 14.03 12.62
C GLY A 233 12.13 15.13 11.72
N ARG A 234 12.57 14.82 10.49
CA ARG A 234 13.05 15.86 9.58
C ARG A 234 11.95 16.85 9.21
N THR A 235 12.37 18.07 8.89
CA THR A 235 11.55 19.06 8.19
C THR A 235 11.24 18.60 6.76
N VAL A 236 10.07 18.97 6.23
CA VAL A 236 9.64 18.60 4.87
C VAL A 236 9.46 19.84 4.00
N PHE A 237 9.50 19.68 2.68
CA PHE A 237 9.26 20.80 1.76
C PHE A 237 7.77 20.89 1.42
N GLU A 238 7.24 22.12 1.39
CA GLU A 238 5.81 22.38 1.14
C GLU A 238 5.34 21.78 -0.19
N VAL A 239 6.16 21.86 -1.24
CA VAL A 239 5.87 21.25 -2.55
C VAL A 239 5.70 19.74 -2.46
N MET A 240 6.49 19.04 -1.62
CA MET A 240 6.36 17.60 -1.42
C MET A 240 5.08 17.23 -0.68
N VAL A 241 4.70 18.03 0.34
CA VAL A 241 3.43 17.87 1.04
C VAL A 241 2.27 18.06 0.08
N ARG A 242 2.26 19.14 -0.69
CA ARG A 242 1.21 19.45 -1.67
C ARG A 242 1.03 18.34 -2.71
N ILE A 243 2.12 17.87 -3.32
CA ILE A 243 2.05 16.79 -4.30
C ILE A 243 1.61 15.47 -3.64
N THR A 244 2.14 15.16 -2.46
CA THR A 244 1.74 13.94 -1.73
C THR A 244 0.25 13.96 -1.41
N ASP A 245 -0.30 15.07 -0.93
CA ASP A 245 -1.73 15.21 -0.63
C ASP A 245 -2.62 15.01 -1.86
N ASP A 246 -2.16 15.42 -3.04
CA ASP A 246 -2.88 15.22 -4.29
C ASP A 246 -2.88 13.73 -4.74
N ILE A 247 -1.79 12.99 -4.51
CA ILE A 247 -1.60 11.66 -5.11
C ILE A 247 -1.41 10.50 -4.12
N PHE A 248 -1.43 10.71 -2.80
CA PHE A 248 -1.13 9.67 -1.79
C PHE A 248 -2.01 8.42 -1.91
N ASN A 249 -3.19 8.54 -2.48
CA ASN A 249 -4.13 7.45 -2.68
C ASN A 249 -4.09 6.87 -4.11
N THR A 250 -2.95 7.05 -4.79
CA THR A 250 -2.66 6.44 -6.09
C THR A 250 -1.52 5.44 -5.98
N TYR A 251 -1.45 4.50 -6.90
CA TYR A 251 -0.33 3.56 -7.01
C TYR A 251 -0.13 3.12 -8.46
N LEU A 252 1.04 2.60 -8.74
CA LEU A 252 1.38 2.02 -10.04
C LEU A 252 0.97 0.56 -10.06
N ARG A 253 0.43 0.12 -11.21
CA ARG A 253 0.26 -1.30 -11.51
C ARG A 253 0.55 -1.57 -12.98
N LYS A 254 0.87 -2.80 -13.35
CA LYS A 254 0.84 -3.24 -14.75
C LYS A 254 -0.62 -3.46 -15.17
N ARG A 255 -0.96 -3.08 -16.40
CA ARG A 255 -2.30 -3.34 -16.95
C ARG A 255 -2.66 -4.81 -16.83
N GLY A 256 -3.87 -5.09 -16.33
CA GLY A 256 -4.33 -6.45 -16.09
C GLY A 256 -3.84 -7.08 -14.78
N THR A 257 -3.12 -6.35 -13.92
CA THR A 257 -2.72 -6.81 -12.59
C THR A 257 -3.44 -6.04 -11.50
N VAL A 258 -3.52 -6.59 -10.30
CA VAL A 258 -4.15 -5.94 -9.13
C VAL A 258 -3.14 -5.45 -8.09
N ASN A 259 -1.95 -6.04 -8.06
CA ASN A 259 -0.91 -5.72 -7.07
C ASN A 259 -0.26 -4.36 -7.36
N PRO A 260 0.12 -3.59 -6.32
CA PRO A 260 0.99 -2.44 -6.48
C PRO A 260 2.32 -2.87 -7.11
N TYR A 261 2.72 -2.18 -8.16
CA TYR A 261 3.96 -2.47 -8.85
C TYR A 261 5.15 -2.23 -7.91
N TYR A 262 6.09 -3.15 -7.86
CA TYR A 262 7.35 -2.96 -7.15
C TYR A 262 8.22 -2.01 -7.97
N SER A 263 8.09 -0.72 -7.70
CA SER A 263 8.73 0.37 -8.43
C SER A 263 10.12 0.66 -7.89
N GLU A 264 11.09 -0.19 -8.22
CA GLU A 264 12.50 0.05 -7.90
C GLU A 264 12.98 1.34 -8.58
N TYR A 265 13.79 2.11 -7.87
CA TYR A 265 14.37 3.34 -8.37
C TYR A 265 15.73 3.61 -7.71
N CYS A 266 16.54 4.45 -8.33
CA CYS A 266 17.84 4.88 -7.82
C CYS A 266 18.16 6.30 -8.33
N ASP A 267 19.22 6.91 -7.82
CA ASP A 267 19.64 8.23 -8.29
C ASP A 267 20.00 8.24 -9.78
N GLY A 268 20.49 7.10 -10.31
CA GLY A 268 20.92 6.94 -11.69
C GLY A 268 22.32 7.46 -11.95
N LYS A 269 23.03 7.94 -10.92
CA LYS A 269 24.38 8.48 -10.97
C LYS A 269 25.35 7.69 -10.08
N SER A 270 25.14 7.72 -8.77
CA SER A 270 25.97 6.96 -7.82
C SER A 270 25.60 5.48 -7.80
N VAL A 271 24.34 5.17 -8.08
CA VAL A 271 23.81 3.81 -8.12
C VAL A 271 23.06 3.59 -9.42
N THR A 272 23.33 2.46 -10.07
CA THR A 272 22.58 2.02 -11.26
C THR A 272 21.61 0.91 -10.89
N CYS A 273 20.36 1.02 -11.32
CA CYS A 273 19.31 0.03 -11.13
C CYS A 273 18.52 -0.21 -12.42
N PRO A 274 17.78 -1.31 -12.55
CA PRO A 274 16.90 -1.53 -13.72
C PRO A 274 15.72 -0.57 -13.76
N GLY A 275 15.32 0.00 -12.60
CA GLY A 275 14.15 0.86 -12.45
C GLY A 275 14.35 2.31 -12.87
N LEU A 276 13.54 3.20 -12.27
CA LEU A 276 13.57 4.63 -12.57
C LEU A 276 14.86 5.27 -12.06
N LYS A 277 15.46 6.13 -12.90
CA LYS A 277 16.57 6.99 -12.53
C LYS A 277 16.05 8.35 -12.14
N GLN A 278 16.26 8.74 -10.88
CA GLN A 278 15.72 9.99 -10.33
C GLN A 278 16.17 11.20 -11.16
N TRP A 279 17.46 11.36 -11.43
CA TRP A 279 17.97 12.43 -12.28
C TRP A 279 17.43 12.37 -13.71
N GLY A 280 17.27 11.19 -14.29
CA GLY A 280 16.68 11.03 -15.62
C GLY A 280 15.21 11.51 -15.70
N THR A 281 14.49 11.56 -14.56
CA THR A 281 13.14 12.14 -14.54
C THR A 281 13.14 13.65 -14.80
N VAL A 282 14.18 14.35 -14.35
CA VAL A 282 14.35 15.81 -14.58
C VAL A 282 14.52 16.06 -16.07
N THR A 283 15.42 15.32 -16.72
CA THR A 283 15.64 15.42 -18.17
C THR A 283 14.35 15.17 -18.95
N LEU A 284 13.61 14.11 -18.63
CA LEU A 284 12.35 13.77 -19.29
C LEU A 284 11.25 14.83 -19.04
N ALA A 285 11.16 15.37 -17.83
CA ALA A 285 10.20 16.43 -17.50
C ALA A 285 10.51 17.73 -18.25
N ASN A 286 11.79 18.14 -18.33
CA ASN A 286 12.24 19.28 -19.09
C ASN A 286 11.95 19.13 -20.60
N ASN A 287 11.91 17.88 -21.11
CA ASN A 287 11.48 17.56 -22.47
C ASN A 287 9.96 17.43 -22.61
N GLY A 288 9.18 17.99 -21.66
CA GLY A 288 7.71 18.06 -21.71
C GLY A 288 6.99 16.75 -21.41
N ARG A 289 7.65 15.73 -20.87
CA ARG A 289 7.00 14.47 -20.51
C ARG A 289 6.18 14.62 -19.21
N SER A 290 4.95 14.14 -19.23
CA SER A 290 4.13 14.00 -18.03
C SER A 290 4.66 12.90 -17.10
N ALA A 291 4.27 12.92 -15.83
CA ALA A 291 4.67 11.89 -14.85
C ALA A 291 4.36 10.46 -15.35
N LEU A 292 3.18 10.24 -15.95
CA LEU A 292 2.83 8.93 -16.50
C LEU A 292 3.73 8.53 -17.70
N GLN A 293 4.10 9.48 -18.54
CA GLN A 293 5.02 9.20 -19.65
C GLN A 293 6.43 8.89 -19.17
N ILE A 294 6.88 9.56 -18.10
CA ILE A 294 8.16 9.28 -17.41
C ILE A 294 8.13 7.86 -16.82
N LEU A 295 7.07 7.51 -16.09
CA LEU A 295 6.91 6.19 -15.50
C LEU A 295 6.88 5.08 -16.56
N ARG A 296 6.19 5.31 -17.68
CA ARG A 296 6.15 4.35 -18.79
C ARG A 296 7.47 4.21 -19.55
N TYR A 297 8.29 5.25 -19.56
CA TYR A 297 9.64 5.19 -20.12
C TYR A 297 10.51 4.17 -19.37
N TYR A 298 10.42 4.14 -18.02
CA TYR A 298 11.25 3.25 -17.21
C TYR A 298 10.64 1.86 -16.99
N TYR A 299 9.33 1.76 -16.85
CA TYR A 299 8.65 0.52 -16.44
C TYR A 299 7.81 -0.12 -17.55
N GLY A 300 7.79 0.49 -18.74
CA GLY A 300 7.06 -0.01 -19.91
C GLY A 300 5.65 0.55 -20.06
N SER A 301 5.11 0.44 -21.29
CA SER A 301 3.84 1.04 -21.71
C SER A 301 2.61 0.49 -20.97
N SER A 302 2.73 -0.68 -20.34
CA SER A 302 1.65 -1.30 -19.57
C SER A 302 1.44 -0.69 -18.18
N ILE A 303 2.30 0.22 -17.74
CA ILE A 303 2.15 0.89 -16.43
C ILE A 303 0.96 1.85 -16.46
N GLU A 304 0.16 1.75 -15.40
CA GLU A 304 -1.00 2.59 -15.11
C GLU A 304 -0.89 3.20 -13.71
N ILE A 305 -1.38 4.44 -13.56
CA ILE A 305 -1.61 5.06 -12.26
C ILE A 305 -3.07 4.78 -11.88
N VAL A 306 -3.28 4.13 -10.75
CA VAL A 306 -4.60 3.79 -10.24
C VAL A 306 -4.88 4.57 -8.98
N ARG A 307 -6.06 5.18 -8.89
CA ARG A 307 -6.54 5.85 -7.68
C ARG A 307 -7.52 4.93 -6.93
N THR A 308 -7.36 4.82 -5.62
CA THR A 308 -8.28 4.04 -4.78
C THR A 308 -8.83 4.88 -3.63
N LYS A 309 -10.06 4.57 -3.23
CA LYS A 309 -10.70 5.16 -2.03
C LYS A 309 -10.54 4.29 -0.79
N ASN A 310 -9.91 3.13 -0.91
CA ASN A 310 -9.74 2.17 0.17
C ASN A 310 -8.66 2.63 1.16
N ILE A 311 -8.99 3.64 1.98
CA ILE A 311 -8.09 4.23 2.97
C ILE A 311 -8.50 3.72 4.35
N ARG A 312 -7.71 2.82 4.94
CA ARG A 312 -8.01 2.20 6.24
C ARG A 312 -6.74 1.76 6.96
N SER A 313 -6.88 1.19 8.16
CA SER A 313 -5.77 0.51 8.83
C SER A 313 -5.33 -0.70 8.03
N ILE A 314 -4.03 -1.02 8.08
CA ILE A 314 -3.46 -2.17 7.37
C ILE A 314 -4.12 -3.45 7.92
N PRO A 315 -4.82 -4.23 7.09
CA PRO A 315 -5.38 -5.51 7.52
C PRO A 315 -4.27 -6.55 7.72
N GLN A 316 -4.50 -7.50 8.61
CA GLN A 316 -3.66 -8.68 8.74
C GLN A 316 -4.31 -9.83 7.97
N SER A 317 -3.53 -10.57 7.21
CA SER A 317 -4.03 -11.71 6.45
C SER A 317 -4.30 -12.95 7.32
N TYR A 318 -3.54 -13.12 8.40
CA TYR A 318 -3.76 -14.22 9.34
C TYR A 318 -5.09 -14.03 10.10
N PRO A 319 -5.99 -15.03 10.13
CA PRO A 319 -7.33 -14.87 10.70
C PRO A 319 -7.39 -14.76 12.23
N GLY A 320 -6.23 -14.75 12.92
CA GLY A 320 -6.15 -14.62 14.37
C GLY A 320 -6.26 -15.94 15.14
N THR A 321 -6.85 -16.97 14.55
CA THR A 321 -7.02 -18.31 15.15
C THR A 321 -6.36 -19.38 14.28
N PRO A 322 -5.72 -20.41 14.88
CA PRO A 322 -5.14 -21.51 14.12
C PRO A 322 -6.20 -22.31 13.34
N LEU A 323 -5.90 -22.63 12.09
CA LEU A 323 -6.75 -23.48 11.25
C LEU A 323 -6.25 -24.93 11.30
N ARG A 324 -7.18 -25.86 11.45
CA ARG A 324 -6.92 -27.31 11.59
C ARG A 324 -8.04 -28.12 10.96
N GLN A 325 -7.89 -29.42 10.93
CA GLN A 325 -8.93 -30.32 10.44
C GLN A 325 -10.28 -30.00 11.10
N GLY A 326 -11.32 -29.81 10.27
CA GLY A 326 -12.64 -29.36 10.66
C GLY A 326 -12.86 -27.85 10.47
N SER A 327 -11.81 -27.02 10.36
CA SER A 327 -11.95 -25.59 10.05
C SER A 327 -12.57 -25.37 8.66
N ARG A 328 -13.37 -24.30 8.51
CA ARG A 328 -14.07 -23.97 7.25
C ARG A 328 -14.02 -22.46 6.98
N GLY A 329 -14.25 -22.06 5.73
CA GLY A 329 -14.45 -20.68 5.32
C GLY A 329 -13.32 -20.08 4.48
N ALA A 330 -13.38 -18.75 4.29
CA ALA A 330 -12.53 -18.00 3.35
C ALA A 330 -11.02 -18.19 3.60
N ALA A 331 -10.60 -18.23 4.87
CA ALA A 331 -9.18 -18.42 5.22
C ALA A 331 -8.66 -19.81 4.79
N VAL A 332 -9.48 -20.85 4.93
CA VAL A 332 -9.13 -22.21 4.45
C VAL A 332 -9.06 -22.22 2.93
N PHE A 333 -10.03 -21.60 2.28
CA PHE A 333 -10.08 -21.45 0.84
C PHE A 333 -8.81 -20.78 0.29
N THR A 334 -8.41 -19.69 0.92
CA THR A 334 -7.17 -18.97 0.57
C THR A 334 -5.94 -19.88 0.66
N LEU A 335 -5.81 -20.62 1.76
CA LEU A 335 -4.69 -21.58 1.93
C LEU A 335 -4.69 -22.68 0.88
N GLN A 336 -5.84 -23.24 0.56
CA GLN A 336 -5.95 -24.28 -0.48
C GLN A 336 -5.47 -23.77 -1.84
N ARG A 337 -5.85 -22.56 -2.22
CA ARG A 337 -5.37 -21.92 -3.46
C ARG A 337 -3.85 -21.69 -3.44
N GLN A 338 -3.34 -21.15 -2.34
CA GLN A 338 -1.90 -20.89 -2.19
C GLN A 338 -1.09 -22.18 -2.23
N LEU A 339 -1.51 -23.20 -1.48
CA LEU A 339 -0.86 -24.51 -1.50
C LEU A 339 -0.92 -25.13 -2.89
N ASN A 340 -2.05 -25.07 -3.58
CA ASN A 340 -2.17 -25.57 -4.95
C ASN A 340 -1.26 -24.84 -5.95
N ARG A 341 -0.99 -23.55 -5.78
CA ARG A 341 0.03 -22.88 -6.61
C ARG A 341 1.43 -23.40 -6.27
N ILE A 342 1.70 -23.56 -4.98
CA ILE A 342 2.99 -24.07 -4.49
C ILE A 342 3.23 -25.51 -4.98
N THR A 343 2.19 -26.34 -5.11
CA THR A 343 2.35 -27.74 -5.58
C THR A 343 2.87 -27.84 -7.01
N LYS A 344 2.78 -26.79 -7.83
CA LYS A 344 3.41 -26.79 -9.16
C LYS A 344 4.93 -26.91 -9.08
N ASP A 345 5.52 -26.28 -8.08
CA ASP A 345 6.98 -26.26 -7.85
C ASP A 345 7.40 -27.34 -6.81
N TYR A 346 6.44 -27.80 -5.98
CA TYR A 346 6.61 -28.84 -4.95
C TYR A 346 5.53 -29.95 -5.12
N PRO A 347 5.63 -30.80 -6.16
CA PRO A 347 4.58 -31.77 -6.52
C PRO A 347 4.23 -32.78 -5.42
N PHE A 348 5.18 -33.11 -4.53
CA PHE A 348 4.97 -34.05 -3.43
C PHE A 348 3.92 -33.58 -2.41
N LEU A 349 3.59 -32.29 -2.35
CA LEU A 349 2.52 -31.76 -1.48
C LEU A 349 1.13 -32.23 -1.90
N GLY A 350 0.95 -32.62 -3.16
CA GLY A 350 -0.32 -33.09 -3.71
C GLY A 350 -1.36 -31.97 -3.85
N LYS A 351 -2.12 -32.02 -4.94
CA LYS A 351 -3.18 -31.03 -5.23
C LYS A 351 -4.37 -31.20 -4.28
N LEU A 352 -4.88 -30.10 -3.74
CA LEU A 352 -6.06 -30.01 -2.88
C LEU A 352 -7.30 -29.63 -3.70
N THR A 353 -8.46 -30.11 -3.24
CA THR A 353 -9.75 -29.54 -3.62
C THR A 353 -9.88 -28.16 -2.97
N VAL A 354 -10.28 -27.15 -3.76
CA VAL A 354 -10.48 -25.79 -3.26
C VAL A 354 -11.97 -25.65 -2.92
N ASP A 355 -12.34 -26.06 -1.71
CA ASP A 355 -13.72 -26.14 -1.21
C ASP A 355 -13.94 -25.38 0.11
N GLY A 356 -12.89 -24.73 0.62
CA GLY A 356 -12.95 -24.03 1.89
C GLY A 356 -13.09 -24.95 3.11
N VAL A 357 -12.85 -26.25 2.97
CA VAL A 357 -12.92 -27.24 4.06
C VAL A 357 -11.54 -27.78 4.38
N PHE A 358 -11.10 -27.62 5.60
CA PHE A 358 -9.84 -28.18 6.07
C PHE A 358 -10.02 -29.67 6.42
N GLY A 359 -9.97 -30.52 5.40
CA GLY A 359 -10.10 -31.98 5.53
C GLY A 359 -8.79 -32.66 5.91
N SER A 360 -8.83 -34.01 6.06
CA SER A 360 -7.65 -34.84 6.39
C SER A 360 -6.53 -34.71 5.33
N ARG A 361 -6.89 -34.63 4.05
CA ARG A 361 -5.93 -34.43 2.96
C ARG A 361 -5.19 -33.11 3.10
N MET A 362 -5.90 -32.01 3.42
CA MET A 362 -5.26 -30.71 3.68
C MET A 362 -4.35 -30.78 4.90
N ALA A 363 -4.76 -31.45 5.99
CA ALA A 363 -3.90 -31.64 7.16
C ALA A 363 -2.60 -32.39 6.80
N ALA A 364 -2.68 -33.41 5.97
CA ALA A 364 -1.50 -34.13 5.47
C ALA A 364 -0.60 -33.25 4.61
N THR A 365 -1.17 -32.47 3.68
CA THR A 365 -0.44 -31.49 2.87
C THR A 365 0.26 -30.44 3.73
N VAL A 366 -0.42 -29.92 4.77
CA VAL A 366 0.16 -28.95 5.72
C VAL A 366 1.33 -29.56 6.48
N ARG A 367 1.22 -30.82 6.97
CA ARG A 367 2.35 -31.52 7.62
C ARG A 367 3.55 -31.68 6.67
N ALA A 368 3.29 -32.08 5.43
CA ALA A 368 4.35 -32.21 4.43
C ALA A 368 5.01 -30.87 4.12
N PHE A 369 4.23 -29.80 4.01
CA PHE A 369 4.72 -28.43 3.85
C PHE A 369 5.57 -27.99 5.05
N GLN A 370 5.06 -28.18 6.26
CA GLN A 370 5.76 -27.83 7.50
C GLN A 370 7.11 -28.56 7.60
N LYS A 371 7.14 -29.86 7.29
CA LYS A 371 8.38 -30.64 7.26
C LYS A 371 9.37 -30.11 6.24
N GLN A 372 8.91 -29.79 5.02
CA GLN A 372 9.77 -29.25 3.95
C GLN A 372 10.41 -27.93 4.33
N PHE A 373 9.69 -27.08 5.05
CA PHE A 373 10.11 -25.73 5.38
C PHE A 373 10.55 -25.54 6.84
N ASN A 374 10.95 -26.63 7.51
CA ASN A 374 11.50 -26.66 8.88
C ASN A 374 10.57 -26.02 9.93
N LEU A 375 9.28 -26.29 9.84
CA LEU A 375 8.28 -25.91 10.83
C LEU A 375 7.87 -27.16 11.65
N THR A 376 7.23 -26.96 12.80
CA THR A 376 6.61 -28.05 13.57
C THR A 376 5.53 -28.71 12.72
N ALA A 377 5.71 -30.01 12.40
CA ALA A 377 4.85 -30.74 11.46
C ALA A 377 3.61 -31.32 12.16
N ASP A 378 2.77 -30.46 12.76
CA ASP A 378 1.54 -30.82 13.48
C ASP A 378 0.29 -30.86 12.60
N GLY A 379 0.36 -30.32 11.39
CA GLY A 379 -0.79 -30.21 10.47
C GLY A 379 -1.75 -29.10 10.83
N VAL A 380 -1.36 -28.18 11.71
CA VAL A 380 -2.13 -27.01 12.12
C VAL A 380 -1.53 -25.76 11.49
N VAL A 381 -2.35 -24.91 10.88
CA VAL A 381 -1.91 -23.65 10.33
C VAL A 381 -2.06 -22.56 11.39
N GLY A 382 -1.07 -22.48 12.28
CA GLY A 382 -0.87 -21.35 13.18
C GLY A 382 -0.24 -20.15 12.44
N ARG A 383 0.04 -19.06 13.15
CA ARG A 383 0.59 -17.83 12.57
C ARG A 383 1.86 -18.08 11.74
N GLN A 384 2.81 -18.84 12.26
CA GLN A 384 4.06 -19.14 11.55
C GLN A 384 3.82 -19.92 10.25
N THR A 385 3.00 -20.96 10.29
CA THR A 385 2.67 -21.78 9.11
C THR A 385 1.91 -20.95 8.08
N TRP A 386 0.95 -20.12 8.53
CA TRP A 386 0.23 -19.18 7.64
C TRP A 386 1.18 -18.29 6.86
N TYR A 387 2.03 -17.57 7.56
CA TYR A 387 2.96 -16.64 6.91
C TYR A 387 4.03 -17.36 6.08
N LYS A 388 4.43 -18.58 6.46
CA LYS A 388 5.37 -19.37 5.63
C LYS A 388 4.73 -19.84 4.33
N ILE A 389 3.46 -20.29 4.36
CA ILE A 389 2.71 -20.63 3.14
C ILE A 389 2.60 -19.39 2.24
N SER A 390 2.21 -18.27 2.82
CA SER A 390 2.11 -17.00 2.10
C SER A 390 3.43 -16.58 1.46
N TYR A 391 4.51 -16.69 2.21
CA TYR A 391 5.86 -16.43 1.79
C TYR A 391 6.28 -17.24 0.56
N ILE A 392 6.11 -18.56 0.62
CA ILE A 392 6.45 -19.44 -0.50
C ILE A 392 5.55 -19.17 -1.70
N TYR A 393 4.26 -18.90 -1.47
CA TYR A 393 3.31 -18.57 -2.53
C TYR A 393 3.75 -17.34 -3.34
N VAL A 394 4.17 -16.28 -2.67
CA VAL A 394 4.61 -15.04 -3.33
C VAL A 394 5.93 -15.25 -4.06
N SER A 395 6.85 -16.03 -3.47
CA SER A 395 8.11 -16.38 -4.13
C SER A 395 7.90 -17.11 -5.45
N VAL A 396 7.05 -18.17 -5.45
CA VAL A 396 6.77 -18.95 -6.67
C VAL A 396 5.94 -18.19 -7.71
N LYS A 397 5.41 -17.01 -7.36
CA LYS A 397 4.70 -16.10 -8.27
C LYS A 397 5.47 -14.82 -8.59
N ASP A 398 6.65 -14.62 -8.03
CA ASP A 398 7.51 -13.43 -8.22
C ASP A 398 6.76 -12.08 -8.00
N LEU A 399 5.86 -12.03 -7.00
CA LEU A 399 4.97 -10.89 -6.81
C LEU A 399 5.63 -9.63 -6.22
N ALA A 400 6.84 -9.74 -5.71
CA ALA A 400 7.55 -8.64 -5.07
C ALA A 400 8.85 -8.25 -5.77
N GLU A 401 9.03 -8.64 -7.01
CA GLU A 401 10.19 -8.35 -7.85
C GLU A 401 9.79 -7.55 -9.10
N LEU A 402 10.74 -6.89 -9.74
CA LEU A 402 10.52 -6.13 -10.98
C LEU A 402 9.97 -7.00 -12.13
N THR A 403 10.37 -8.26 -12.17
CA THR A 403 9.92 -9.25 -13.15
C THR A 403 8.72 -10.05 -12.69
N SER A 404 8.06 -9.59 -11.62
CA SER A 404 6.90 -10.24 -11.03
C SER A 404 5.85 -10.61 -12.08
N GLU A 405 5.36 -11.84 -12.03
CA GLU A 405 4.19 -12.27 -12.81
C GLU A 405 2.99 -11.37 -12.49
N GLY A 406 2.97 -10.74 -11.31
CA GLY A 406 1.82 -10.04 -10.77
C GLY A 406 0.65 -10.97 -10.54
N GLU A 407 -0.39 -10.46 -9.91
CA GLU A 407 -1.69 -11.11 -10.03
C GLU A 407 -2.34 -10.57 -11.29
N THR A 408 -2.27 -11.34 -12.37
CA THR A 408 -3.04 -11.02 -13.56
C THR A 408 -4.49 -11.33 -13.26
N SER A 409 -5.37 -10.43 -13.62
CA SER A 409 -6.80 -10.72 -13.64
C SER A 409 -7.16 -11.87 -14.60
N THR A 410 -6.21 -12.31 -15.44
CA THR A 410 -6.38 -13.46 -16.33
C THR A 410 -6.13 -14.81 -15.66
N GLY A 411 -5.52 -14.83 -14.47
CA GLY A 411 -5.26 -16.08 -13.77
C GLY A 411 -6.44 -16.63 -12.99
N THR A 412 -7.47 -15.84 -12.67
CA THR A 412 -8.71 -16.29 -12.01
C THR A 412 -9.71 -15.19 -11.68
N LEU A 413 -9.34 -13.94 -11.81
CA LEU A 413 -10.24 -12.82 -11.72
C LEU A 413 -9.96 -11.96 -12.93
N SER A 414 -10.45 -12.37 -14.09
CA SER A 414 -10.50 -11.48 -15.23
C SER A 414 -11.22 -10.20 -14.78
N ASN A 415 -10.91 -9.10 -15.40
CA ASN A 415 -11.65 -7.85 -15.27
C ASN A 415 -13.14 -7.99 -15.71
N GLY A 416 -13.76 -9.17 -15.53
CA GLY A 416 -15.11 -9.50 -15.97
C GLY A 416 -15.26 -9.61 -17.49
N THR A 417 -14.17 -9.46 -18.23
CA THR A 417 -14.25 -9.51 -19.69
C THR A 417 -14.57 -10.95 -20.14
N TRP A 418 -15.68 -11.10 -20.81
CA TRP A 418 -16.09 -12.31 -21.48
C TRP A 418 -15.07 -12.72 -22.54
N ASN A 419 -14.52 -13.93 -22.44
CA ASN A 419 -13.50 -14.43 -23.37
C ASN A 419 -14.08 -15.06 -24.65
N GLY A 420 -15.41 -14.96 -24.85
CA GLY A 420 -16.10 -15.53 -26.00
C GLY A 420 -16.48 -17.01 -25.88
N THR A 421 -16.08 -17.70 -24.80
CA THR A 421 -16.33 -19.14 -24.63
C THR A 421 -17.59 -19.39 -23.80
N VAL A 422 -18.57 -20.06 -24.40
CA VAL A 422 -19.78 -20.52 -23.68
C VAL A 422 -19.42 -21.71 -22.80
N LEU A 423 -19.77 -21.64 -21.50
CA LEU A 423 -19.54 -22.73 -20.54
C LEU A 423 -20.84 -23.46 -20.26
N SER A 424 -20.80 -24.78 -20.42
CA SER A 424 -21.92 -25.69 -20.14
C SER A 424 -21.41 -27.03 -19.58
N THR A 425 -22.29 -27.93 -19.23
CA THR A 425 -21.92 -29.27 -18.74
C THR A 425 -20.91 -29.94 -19.68
N GLY A 426 -19.78 -30.37 -19.12
CA GLY A 426 -18.65 -30.94 -19.85
C GLY A 426 -17.50 -29.95 -20.12
N ALA A 427 -17.73 -28.62 -19.99
CA ALA A 427 -16.66 -27.65 -20.06
C ALA A 427 -15.67 -27.80 -18.89
N SER A 428 -14.40 -27.46 -19.11
CA SER A 428 -13.37 -27.50 -18.07
C SER A 428 -12.34 -26.41 -18.23
N GLY A 429 -11.61 -26.11 -17.15
CA GLY A 429 -10.52 -25.15 -17.14
C GLY A 429 -10.78 -23.92 -16.27
N SER A 430 -9.89 -22.93 -16.36
CA SER A 430 -9.85 -21.77 -15.48
C SER A 430 -11.12 -20.89 -15.53
N ALA A 431 -11.77 -20.79 -16.68
CA ALA A 431 -13.04 -20.06 -16.79
C ALA A 431 -14.17 -20.75 -16.01
N VAL A 432 -14.19 -22.07 -15.94
CA VAL A 432 -15.13 -22.84 -15.11
C VAL A 432 -14.79 -22.64 -13.62
N GLU A 433 -13.51 -22.74 -13.24
CA GLU A 433 -13.07 -22.45 -11.86
C GLU A 433 -13.52 -21.06 -11.41
N GLN A 434 -13.47 -20.09 -12.30
CA GLN A 434 -13.88 -18.70 -12.04
C GLN A 434 -15.39 -18.59 -11.78
N VAL A 435 -16.21 -19.20 -12.62
CA VAL A 435 -17.68 -19.23 -12.43
C VAL A 435 -18.03 -19.95 -11.13
N GLN A 436 -17.42 -21.09 -10.85
CA GLN A 436 -17.62 -21.83 -9.60
C GLN A 436 -17.22 -21.01 -8.37
N PHE A 437 -16.15 -20.23 -8.49
CA PHE A 437 -15.70 -19.32 -7.43
C PHE A 437 -16.72 -18.21 -7.17
N TRP A 438 -17.22 -17.55 -8.21
CA TRP A 438 -18.23 -16.51 -8.06
C TRP A 438 -19.52 -17.06 -7.45
N LEU A 439 -20.01 -18.20 -7.93
CA LEU A 439 -21.18 -18.86 -7.38
C LEU A 439 -21.01 -19.20 -5.90
N ASN A 440 -19.85 -19.71 -5.48
CA ASN A 440 -19.58 -20.00 -4.07
C ASN A 440 -19.47 -18.75 -3.20
N THR A 441 -18.94 -17.67 -3.76
CA THR A 441 -18.91 -16.40 -3.04
C THR A 441 -20.33 -15.87 -2.84
N LEU A 442 -21.15 -15.90 -3.88
CA LEU A 442 -22.57 -15.52 -3.81
C LEU A 442 -23.36 -16.42 -2.86
N ALA A 443 -23.12 -17.73 -2.87
CA ALA A 443 -23.78 -18.71 -1.99
C ALA A 443 -23.55 -18.47 -0.49
N GLN A 444 -22.47 -17.77 -0.11
CA GLN A 444 -22.23 -17.38 1.29
C GLN A 444 -23.22 -16.32 1.78
N TYR A 445 -23.74 -15.50 0.87
CA TYR A 445 -24.64 -14.39 1.16
C TYR A 445 -26.09 -14.70 0.72
N ASP A 446 -26.29 -15.74 -0.07
CA ASP A 446 -27.57 -16.13 -0.63
C ASP A 446 -27.79 -17.64 -0.65
N SER A 447 -28.61 -18.13 0.27
CA SER A 447 -28.93 -19.55 0.40
C SER A 447 -29.71 -20.14 -0.80
N ALA A 448 -30.27 -19.31 -1.69
CA ALA A 448 -30.93 -19.76 -2.91
C ALA A 448 -29.94 -20.25 -3.97
N ILE A 449 -28.65 -19.87 -3.86
CA ILE A 449 -27.57 -20.30 -4.74
C ILE A 449 -26.83 -21.46 -4.06
N PRO A 450 -26.90 -22.70 -4.56
CA PRO A 450 -26.18 -23.81 -3.95
C PRO A 450 -24.68 -23.68 -4.13
N SER A 451 -23.92 -23.99 -3.08
CA SER A 451 -22.46 -24.09 -3.15
C SER A 451 -22.02 -25.20 -4.09
N VAL A 452 -20.96 -24.97 -4.84
CA VAL A 452 -20.36 -25.90 -5.77
C VAL A 452 -18.89 -26.15 -5.48
N LYS A 453 -18.36 -27.26 -5.89
CA LYS A 453 -16.95 -27.55 -5.83
C LYS A 453 -16.20 -26.72 -6.88
N VAL A 454 -15.17 -25.99 -6.48
CA VAL A 454 -14.30 -25.23 -7.42
C VAL A 454 -13.19 -26.19 -7.89
N ASP A 455 -13.50 -26.98 -8.90
CA ASP A 455 -12.61 -27.99 -9.46
C ASP A 455 -12.28 -27.80 -10.94
N GLY A 456 -12.82 -26.73 -11.54
CA GLY A 456 -12.63 -26.42 -12.94
C GLY A 456 -13.38 -27.40 -13.87
N VAL A 457 -14.33 -28.19 -13.36
CA VAL A 457 -15.16 -29.07 -14.18
C VAL A 457 -16.62 -28.63 -14.08
N PHE A 458 -17.20 -28.25 -15.19
CA PHE A 458 -18.60 -27.84 -15.27
C PHE A 458 -19.52 -29.06 -15.26
N GLY A 459 -19.75 -29.60 -14.07
CA GLY A 459 -20.64 -30.76 -13.87
C GLY A 459 -22.09 -30.34 -13.63
N THR A 460 -22.94 -31.32 -13.33
CA THR A 460 -24.38 -31.12 -13.03
C THR A 460 -24.60 -30.19 -11.84
N ALA A 461 -23.76 -30.26 -10.81
CA ALA A 461 -23.84 -29.37 -9.65
C ALA A 461 -23.61 -27.89 -10.05
N THR A 462 -22.60 -27.63 -10.89
CA THR A 462 -22.31 -26.27 -11.42
C THR A 462 -23.48 -25.79 -12.28
N ALA A 463 -24.02 -26.63 -13.17
CA ALA A 463 -25.17 -26.26 -13.99
C ALA A 463 -26.42 -25.93 -13.14
N ASN A 464 -26.66 -26.66 -12.07
CA ASN A 464 -27.78 -26.38 -11.15
C ASN A 464 -27.60 -25.08 -10.39
N ALA A 465 -26.38 -24.77 -9.94
CA ALA A 465 -26.06 -23.50 -9.30
C ALA A 465 -26.20 -22.30 -10.26
N VAL A 466 -25.79 -22.50 -11.52
CA VAL A 466 -26.00 -21.50 -12.59
C VAL A 466 -27.49 -21.25 -12.83
N ARG A 467 -28.32 -22.34 -12.92
CA ARG A 467 -29.78 -22.19 -13.05
C ARG A 467 -30.40 -21.46 -11.86
N ALA A 468 -29.96 -21.76 -10.65
CA ALA A 468 -30.41 -21.07 -9.45
C ALA A 468 -30.08 -19.58 -9.50
N PHE A 469 -28.84 -19.25 -9.89
CA PHE A 469 -28.40 -17.88 -10.11
C PHE A 469 -29.25 -17.19 -11.21
N GLN A 470 -29.36 -17.80 -12.38
CA GLN A 470 -30.15 -17.25 -13.51
C GLN A 470 -31.59 -16.99 -13.12
N ARG A 471 -32.25 -17.92 -12.38
CA ARG A 471 -33.62 -17.73 -11.91
C ARG A 471 -33.73 -16.52 -10.98
N LYS A 472 -32.77 -16.37 -10.08
CA LYS A 472 -32.78 -15.28 -9.10
C LYS A 472 -32.60 -13.92 -9.76
N TYR A 473 -31.73 -13.84 -10.75
CA TYR A 473 -31.41 -12.58 -11.42
C TYR A 473 -32.18 -12.36 -12.73
N GLY A 474 -33.25 -13.12 -12.96
CA GLY A 474 -34.16 -12.92 -14.09
C GLY A 474 -33.55 -13.19 -15.45
N LEU A 475 -32.53 -14.04 -15.50
CA LEU A 475 -31.87 -14.46 -16.75
C LEU A 475 -32.57 -15.70 -17.35
N THR A 476 -32.24 -16.04 -18.61
CA THR A 476 -32.67 -17.31 -19.21
C THR A 476 -32.13 -18.48 -18.39
N VAL A 477 -33.04 -19.32 -17.88
CA VAL A 477 -32.70 -20.43 -16.96
C VAL A 477 -32.32 -21.68 -17.73
N ASP A 478 -31.18 -21.70 -18.38
CA ASP A 478 -30.66 -22.79 -19.19
C ASP A 478 -29.51 -23.58 -18.54
N GLY A 479 -28.89 -23.02 -17.50
CA GLY A 479 -27.72 -23.59 -16.83
C GLY A 479 -26.43 -23.43 -17.63
N ILE A 480 -26.41 -22.50 -18.59
CA ILE A 480 -25.29 -22.20 -19.47
C ILE A 480 -24.75 -20.82 -19.11
N VAL A 481 -23.45 -20.68 -19.05
CA VAL A 481 -22.79 -19.38 -18.86
C VAL A 481 -22.35 -18.83 -20.19
N GLY A 482 -23.23 -18.04 -20.83
CA GLY A 482 -22.92 -17.17 -21.95
C GLY A 482 -22.53 -15.79 -21.47
N GLN A 483 -22.35 -14.85 -22.41
CA GLN A 483 -21.89 -13.50 -22.13
C GLN A 483 -22.74 -12.77 -21.06
N THR A 484 -24.07 -12.89 -21.15
CA THR A 484 -25.00 -12.22 -20.22
C THR A 484 -24.90 -12.81 -18.82
N THR A 485 -24.90 -14.16 -18.68
CA THR A 485 -24.75 -14.83 -17.39
C THR A 485 -23.39 -14.58 -16.78
N TRP A 486 -22.32 -14.57 -17.59
CA TRP A 486 -20.96 -14.26 -17.16
C TRP A 486 -20.88 -12.86 -16.58
N LYS A 487 -21.40 -11.86 -17.31
CA LYS A 487 -21.38 -10.47 -16.88
C LYS A 487 -22.14 -10.26 -15.58
N GLU A 488 -23.34 -10.84 -15.46
CA GLU A 488 -24.15 -10.72 -14.25
C GLU A 488 -23.50 -11.40 -13.04
N LEU A 489 -22.90 -12.61 -13.21
CA LEU A 489 -22.14 -13.29 -12.17
C LEU A 489 -20.97 -12.44 -11.69
N TYR A 490 -20.28 -11.78 -12.60
CA TYR A 490 -19.15 -10.93 -12.26
C TYR A 490 -19.59 -9.63 -11.57
N ASP A 491 -20.63 -8.99 -12.06
CA ASP A 491 -21.15 -7.75 -11.48
C ASP A 491 -21.66 -7.99 -10.05
N GLU A 492 -22.38 -9.08 -9.82
CA GLU A 492 -22.85 -9.46 -8.50
C GLU A 492 -21.70 -9.89 -7.55
N PHE A 493 -20.71 -10.58 -8.07
CA PHE A 493 -19.49 -10.88 -7.31
C PHE A 493 -18.72 -9.62 -6.93
N LEU A 494 -18.61 -8.64 -7.84
CA LEU A 494 -17.98 -7.34 -7.54
C LEU A 494 -18.80 -6.55 -6.52
N SER A 495 -20.13 -6.62 -6.55
CA SER A 495 -20.98 -5.95 -5.57
C SER A 495 -20.65 -6.41 -4.15
N ILE A 496 -20.43 -7.71 -3.94
CA ILE A 496 -19.98 -8.27 -2.66
C ILE A 496 -18.57 -7.82 -2.28
N GLN A 497 -17.66 -7.69 -3.25
CA GLN A 497 -16.29 -7.24 -2.99
C GLN A 497 -16.18 -5.74 -2.73
N SER A 498 -17.03 -4.93 -3.36
CA SER A 498 -17.04 -3.47 -3.17
C SER A 498 -17.59 -3.05 -1.80
N ASP A 499 -18.31 -3.93 -1.11
CA ASP A 499 -19.05 -3.62 0.13
C ASP A 499 -18.23 -3.64 1.42
N ASN A 500 -16.90 -3.78 1.34
CA ASN A 500 -16.06 -3.52 2.51
C ASN A 500 -15.69 -2.03 2.70
N GLY A 501 -16.32 -1.11 2.00
CA GLY A 501 -16.07 0.32 2.16
C GLY A 501 -17.19 1.17 1.56
N THR A 502 -17.59 2.20 2.25
CA THR A 502 -18.51 3.30 1.94
C THR A 502 -19.47 3.09 0.76
N PRO A 503 -20.78 3.33 0.97
CA PRO A 503 -21.79 3.28 -0.07
C PRO A 503 -21.37 4.08 -1.31
N ASN A 504 -21.61 3.55 -2.49
CA ASN A 504 -21.48 4.30 -3.74
C ASN A 504 -22.32 5.59 -3.64
N ALA A 505 -21.86 6.65 -4.30
CA ALA A 505 -22.60 7.90 -4.34
C ALA A 505 -24.07 7.66 -4.74
N TYR A 506 -24.99 8.36 -4.10
CA TYR A 506 -26.41 8.31 -4.43
C TYR A 506 -26.62 8.44 -5.96
N PRO A 507 -27.41 7.54 -6.58
CA PRO A 507 -27.52 7.46 -8.05
C PRO A 507 -28.24 8.65 -8.71
N GLY A 508 -28.62 9.67 -7.96
CA GLY A 508 -29.27 10.88 -8.47
C GLY A 508 -30.80 10.76 -8.68
N THR A 509 -31.33 9.55 -8.76
CA THR A 509 -32.77 9.27 -8.88
C THR A 509 -33.27 8.48 -7.67
N PRO A 510 -34.38 8.93 -7.00
CA PRO A 510 -34.93 8.17 -5.89
C PRO A 510 -35.44 6.79 -6.31
N LEU A 511 -35.07 5.77 -5.57
CA LEU A 511 -35.63 4.43 -5.73
C LEU A 511 -36.96 4.33 -4.96
N ARG A 512 -37.97 3.74 -5.60
CA ARG A 512 -39.34 3.56 -5.06
C ARG A 512 -39.89 2.20 -5.43
N GLU A 513 -41.04 1.83 -4.88
CA GLU A 513 -41.73 0.59 -5.28
C GLU A 513 -41.89 0.54 -6.79
N GLY A 514 -41.57 -0.63 -7.39
CA GLY A 514 -41.50 -0.83 -8.84
C GLY A 514 -40.14 -0.46 -9.48
N SER A 515 -39.21 0.18 -8.76
CA SER A 515 -37.86 0.38 -9.28
C SER A 515 -37.13 -0.96 -9.46
N SER A 516 -36.33 -1.07 -10.50
CA SER A 516 -35.50 -2.24 -10.81
C SER A 516 -34.10 -1.84 -11.24
N GLY A 517 -33.17 -2.81 -11.26
CA GLY A 517 -31.79 -2.58 -11.70
C GLY A 517 -30.78 -2.64 -10.58
N GLN A 518 -29.52 -2.33 -10.91
CA GLN A 518 -28.35 -2.51 -10.05
C GLN A 518 -28.45 -1.72 -8.72
N ASN A 519 -28.95 -0.50 -8.75
CA ASN A 519 -29.10 0.33 -7.53
C ASN A 519 -30.13 -0.24 -6.55
N VAL A 520 -31.21 -0.85 -7.04
CA VAL A 520 -32.20 -1.52 -6.19
C VAL A 520 -31.57 -2.75 -5.53
N ARG A 521 -30.87 -3.57 -6.30
CA ARG A 521 -30.14 -4.75 -5.80
C ARG A 521 -29.10 -4.39 -4.74
N LEU A 522 -28.38 -3.29 -4.94
CA LEU A 522 -27.40 -2.77 -4.00
C LEU A 522 -28.05 -2.37 -2.66
N VAL A 523 -29.17 -1.65 -2.69
CA VAL A 523 -29.93 -1.29 -1.48
C VAL A 523 -30.47 -2.53 -0.77
N GLN A 524 -31.04 -3.48 -1.51
CA GLN A 524 -31.50 -4.75 -0.93
C GLN A 524 -30.37 -5.56 -0.28
N PHE A 525 -29.20 -5.57 -0.90
CA PHE A 525 -28.01 -6.20 -0.35
C PHE A 525 -27.56 -5.52 0.95
N TRP A 526 -27.48 -4.21 1.00
CA TRP A 526 -27.11 -3.48 2.24
C TRP A 526 -28.14 -3.68 3.36
N LEU A 527 -29.43 -3.72 3.03
CA LEU A 527 -30.47 -4.03 4.00
C LEU A 527 -30.32 -5.44 4.57
N LYS A 528 -29.91 -6.42 3.76
CA LYS A 528 -29.61 -7.78 4.24
C LYS A 528 -28.41 -7.82 5.19
N ILE A 529 -27.33 -7.09 4.88
CA ILE A 529 -26.18 -6.98 5.79
C ILE A 529 -26.62 -6.26 7.08
N ALA A 530 -27.33 -5.14 6.97
CA ALA A 530 -27.82 -4.41 8.15
C ALA A 530 -28.68 -5.30 9.06
N ARG A 531 -29.45 -6.21 8.49
CA ARG A 531 -30.27 -7.18 9.25
C ARG A 531 -29.44 -8.16 10.08
N THR A 532 -28.20 -8.49 9.69
CA THR A 532 -27.33 -9.34 10.52
C THR A 532 -26.93 -8.68 11.84
N VAL A 533 -26.99 -7.34 11.88
CA VAL A 533 -26.68 -6.53 13.07
C VAL A 533 -27.98 -6.03 13.73
N TYR A 534 -28.99 -5.69 12.93
CA TYR A 534 -30.28 -5.15 13.37
C TYR A 534 -31.39 -6.16 13.03
N THR A 535 -31.63 -7.09 13.95
CA THR A 535 -32.59 -8.20 13.78
C THR A 535 -34.05 -7.74 13.63
N SER A 536 -34.36 -6.47 13.93
CA SER A 536 -35.69 -5.86 13.76
C SER A 536 -36.01 -5.48 12.31
N LEU A 537 -35.08 -5.54 11.38
CA LEU A 537 -35.35 -5.32 9.96
C LEU A 537 -36.10 -6.52 9.37
N GLU A 538 -37.23 -6.28 8.72
CA GLU A 538 -38.00 -7.32 8.03
C GLU A 538 -37.16 -7.93 6.86
N SER A 539 -37.55 -9.15 6.44
CA SER A 539 -36.84 -9.84 5.33
C SER A 539 -37.14 -9.14 4.00
N VAL A 540 -36.12 -8.61 3.37
CA VAL A 540 -36.15 -8.00 2.03
C VAL A 540 -35.77 -9.00 0.96
#